data_4935cdcba66abba4737044967e54685e
#
_entry.id   4935cdcba66abba4737044967e54685e
#
_cell.length_a   1.000
_cell.length_b   1.000
_cell.length_c   1.000
_cell.angle_alpha   90.00
_cell.angle_beta   90.00
_cell.angle_gamma   90.00
#
_symmetry.space_group_name_H-M   'P 1'
#
loop_
_entity.id
_entity.type
_entity.pdbx_description
1 polymer ?
#
loop_
_entity_poly.entity_id
_entity_poly.type
_entity_poly.pdbx_seq_one_letter_code
_entity_poly.pdbx_strand_id
1 'polypeptide(L)'
;PETKVVELLLQDSVQAIFIARELSEKEKAVIAKKEINPRNTRIAYDGVAILVNKENKLKDLSQESLKSMFLGKSESFDQLAGGMPNQKFSLVFENPQAGTINYFANRYGNQVLTAKNVFDAKSPKELIDYVSQNSDAIGFLSSIYVYDDVDTTNTTFIKDVKILELQVADSIESEEKSVGPYQYYVAMRYDPSVSDIREAPLYPLVRAIYSINLEGKVGLGQGFAAYVASELGQRTILRFGLVPATMPVRILQIKNENIQIK
;
A
#
# COMPACT_ATOMS: atom_id res chain seq x y z
N PRO A 1 6.19 10.95 9.78
CA PRO A 1 4.86 11.10 9.18
C PRO A 1 4.96 11.85 7.85
N GLU A 2 4.18 11.42 6.84
CA GLU A 2 4.28 11.96 5.47
C GLU A 2 4.03 13.47 5.41
N THR A 3 3.00 13.94 6.09
CA THR A 3 2.69 15.39 6.14
C THR A 3 3.87 16.20 6.67
N LYS A 4 4.56 15.69 7.70
CA LYS A 4 5.69 16.40 8.30
C LYS A 4 6.89 16.52 7.35
N VAL A 5 7.22 15.46 6.61
CA VAL A 5 8.36 15.53 5.66
C VAL A 5 8.07 16.47 4.51
N VAL A 6 6.80 16.56 4.06
CA VAL A 6 6.39 17.53 3.05
C VAL A 6 6.48 18.97 3.59
N GLU A 7 6.05 19.22 4.83
CA GLU A 7 6.24 20.54 5.47
C GLU A 7 7.73 20.96 5.50
N LEU A 8 8.62 20.04 5.90
CA LEU A 8 10.06 20.30 5.93
C LEU A 8 10.61 20.62 4.54
N LEU A 9 10.13 19.95 3.49
CA LEU A 9 10.49 20.24 2.11
C LEU A 9 10.01 21.64 1.69
N LEU A 10 8.77 21.99 2.02
CA LEU A 10 8.19 23.30 1.67
C LEU A 10 8.86 24.45 2.44
N GLN A 11 9.44 24.18 3.62
CA GLN A 11 10.19 25.14 4.45
C GLN A 11 11.69 25.18 4.13
N ASP A 12 12.15 24.48 3.09
CA ASP A 12 13.58 24.34 2.71
C ASP A 12 14.47 23.74 3.79
N SER A 13 13.88 23.08 4.80
CA SER A 13 14.62 22.39 5.85
C SER A 13 15.26 21.09 5.37
N VAL A 14 14.70 20.50 4.31
CA VAL A 14 15.25 19.37 3.56
C VAL A 14 15.09 19.60 2.07
N GLN A 15 16.00 19.05 1.26
CA GLN A 15 16.01 19.22 -0.19
C GLN A 15 15.44 18.01 -0.94
N ALA A 16 15.33 16.87 -0.28
CA ALA A 16 14.77 15.66 -0.88
C ALA A 16 13.95 14.88 0.16
N ILE A 17 12.85 14.30 -0.30
CA ILE A 17 11.96 13.46 0.51
C ILE A 17 11.53 12.21 -0.24
N PHE A 18 11.05 11.20 0.51
CA PHE A 18 10.43 9.99 -0.02
C PHE A 18 9.01 9.90 0.53
N ILE A 19 8.02 9.86 -0.36
CA ILE A 19 6.60 9.80 0.01
C ILE A 19 5.83 8.86 -0.94
N ALA A 20 4.68 8.36 -0.46
CA ALA A 20 3.87 7.39 -1.20
C ALA A 20 2.78 8.05 -2.07
N ARG A 21 3.05 9.23 -2.60
CA ARG A 21 2.21 9.99 -3.54
C ARG A 21 3.03 11.04 -4.28
N GLU A 22 2.43 11.67 -5.25
CA GLU A 22 2.96 12.92 -5.78
C GLU A 22 2.62 14.12 -4.87
N LEU A 23 3.29 15.23 -5.08
CA LEU A 23 2.90 16.50 -4.47
C LEU A 23 1.53 16.92 -4.99
N SER A 24 0.68 17.40 -4.11
CA SER A 24 -0.61 18.00 -4.47
C SER A 24 -0.39 19.31 -5.26
N GLU A 25 -1.40 19.76 -5.99
CA GLU A 25 -1.34 21.01 -6.73
C GLU A 25 -1.06 22.24 -5.84
N LYS A 26 -1.54 22.22 -4.59
CA LYS A 26 -1.24 23.26 -3.60
C LYS A 26 0.23 23.27 -3.21
N GLU A 27 0.81 22.09 -2.98
CA GLU A 27 2.23 21.93 -2.64
C GLU A 27 3.13 22.32 -3.83
N LYS A 28 2.79 21.90 -5.04
CA LYS A 28 3.45 22.31 -6.27
C LYS A 28 3.42 23.84 -6.46
N ALA A 29 2.26 24.46 -6.18
CA ALA A 29 2.12 25.93 -6.30
C ALA A 29 3.00 26.69 -5.29
N VAL A 30 3.22 26.15 -4.08
CA VAL A 30 4.16 26.74 -3.10
C VAL A 30 5.59 26.67 -3.63
N ILE A 31 6.00 25.53 -4.18
CA ILE A 31 7.35 25.35 -4.74
C ILE A 31 7.57 26.22 -5.97
N ALA A 32 6.57 26.32 -6.85
CA ALA A 32 6.65 27.15 -8.07
C ALA A 32 6.90 28.64 -7.76
N LYS A 33 6.39 29.18 -6.63
CA LYS A 33 6.68 30.56 -6.18
C LYS A 33 8.15 30.80 -5.87
N LYS A 34 8.91 29.74 -5.64
CA LYS A 34 10.35 29.78 -5.39
C LYS A 34 11.19 29.63 -6.66
N GLU A 35 10.54 29.57 -7.82
CA GLU A 35 11.18 29.33 -9.13
C GLU A 35 11.94 27.99 -9.19
N ILE A 36 11.56 27.03 -8.36
CA ILE A 36 12.15 25.68 -8.31
C ILE A 36 11.24 24.71 -9.07
N ASN A 37 11.82 23.89 -9.93
CA ASN A 37 11.13 22.80 -10.59
C ASN A 37 11.45 21.47 -9.88
N PRO A 38 10.50 20.85 -9.15
CA PRO A 38 10.75 19.62 -8.41
C PRO A 38 11.02 18.46 -9.38
N ARG A 39 12.04 17.67 -9.07
CA ARG A 39 12.32 16.43 -9.79
C ARG A 39 11.64 15.27 -9.06
N ASN A 40 10.65 14.66 -9.70
CA ASN A 40 9.91 13.54 -9.18
C ASN A 40 10.40 12.25 -9.85
N THR A 41 10.99 11.36 -9.09
CA THR A 41 11.42 10.04 -9.56
C THR A 41 10.60 8.97 -8.85
N ARG A 42 9.79 8.24 -9.60
CA ARG A 42 9.09 7.07 -9.06
C ARG A 42 10.10 5.96 -8.84
N ILE A 43 10.15 5.40 -7.64
CA ILE A 43 11.17 4.44 -7.23
C ILE A 43 10.60 3.06 -6.90
N ALA A 44 9.34 2.99 -6.45
CA ALA A 44 8.71 1.73 -6.07
C ALA A 44 7.17 1.82 -6.12
N TYR A 45 6.52 0.67 -5.97
CA TYR A 45 5.11 0.54 -5.65
C TYR A 45 4.93 -0.28 -4.37
N ASP A 46 3.90 0.05 -3.62
CA ASP A 46 3.55 -0.56 -2.35
C ASP A 46 2.07 -0.96 -2.36
N GLY A 47 1.77 -2.13 -1.82
CA GLY A 47 0.40 -2.57 -1.55
C GLY A 47 -0.03 -2.11 -0.16
N VAL A 48 -1.25 -1.60 -0.01
CA VAL A 48 -1.82 -1.35 1.32
C VAL A 48 -2.57 -2.58 1.79
N ALA A 49 -2.03 -3.28 2.79
CA ALA A 49 -2.64 -4.45 3.39
C ALA A 49 -3.80 -4.06 4.32
N ILE A 50 -4.84 -4.90 4.34
CA ILE A 50 -5.98 -4.81 5.26
C ILE A 50 -5.85 -5.96 6.26
N LEU A 51 -5.74 -5.61 7.53
CA LEU A 51 -5.52 -6.55 8.62
C LEU A 51 -6.77 -6.68 9.48
N VAL A 52 -7.07 -7.91 9.87
CA VAL A 52 -8.09 -8.19 10.90
C VAL A 52 -7.56 -9.23 11.89
N ASN A 53 -8.24 -9.36 13.02
CA ASN A 53 -7.94 -10.42 13.96
C ASN A 53 -8.02 -11.78 13.26
N LYS A 54 -7.13 -12.71 13.61
CA LYS A 54 -7.06 -14.05 13.00
C LYS A 54 -8.35 -14.86 13.09
N GLU A 55 -9.16 -14.62 14.13
CA GLU A 55 -10.46 -15.28 14.35
C GLU A 55 -11.60 -14.62 13.55
N ASN A 56 -11.34 -13.51 12.87
CA ASN A 56 -12.33 -12.83 12.04
C ASN A 56 -12.78 -13.72 10.87
N LYS A 57 -14.08 -13.77 10.63
CA LYS A 57 -14.67 -14.66 9.60
C LYS A 57 -14.57 -14.09 8.18
N LEU A 58 -14.34 -12.80 8.03
CA LEU A 58 -14.13 -12.20 6.71
C LEU A 58 -12.94 -12.85 6.01
N LYS A 59 -13.06 -13.14 4.74
CA LYS A 59 -11.96 -13.62 3.89
C LYS A 59 -11.50 -12.54 2.95
N ASP A 60 -12.44 -11.81 2.39
CA ASP A 60 -12.21 -10.75 1.42
C ASP A 60 -13.18 -9.59 1.64
N LEU A 61 -12.91 -8.48 0.97
CA LEU A 61 -13.78 -7.30 0.91
C LEU A 61 -13.95 -6.86 -0.54
N SER A 62 -15.18 -6.44 -0.89
CA SER A 62 -15.39 -5.74 -2.15
C SER A 62 -14.87 -4.30 -2.05
N GLN A 63 -14.52 -3.70 -3.19
CA GLN A 63 -14.13 -2.29 -3.23
C GLN A 63 -15.29 -1.37 -2.80
N GLU A 64 -16.53 -1.77 -3.03
CA GLU A 64 -17.72 -1.04 -2.58
C GLU A 64 -17.87 -1.10 -1.04
N SER A 65 -17.68 -2.28 -0.43
CA SER A 65 -17.65 -2.42 1.03
C SER A 65 -16.57 -1.53 1.64
N LEU A 66 -15.36 -1.56 1.10
CA LEU A 66 -14.26 -0.72 1.56
C LEU A 66 -14.60 0.79 1.46
N LYS A 67 -15.17 1.21 0.34
CA LYS A 67 -15.63 2.60 0.16
C LYS A 67 -16.71 2.98 1.17
N SER A 68 -17.68 2.10 1.41
CA SER A 68 -18.78 2.37 2.35
C SER A 68 -18.29 2.53 3.79
N MET A 69 -17.27 1.75 4.20
CA MET A 69 -16.62 1.88 5.51
C MET A 69 -15.99 3.27 5.68
N PHE A 70 -15.22 3.73 4.69
CA PHE A 70 -14.57 5.04 4.75
C PHE A 70 -15.54 6.23 4.63
N LEU A 71 -16.68 6.02 4.00
CA LEU A 71 -17.75 7.03 3.94
C LEU A 71 -18.66 7.03 5.17
N GLY A 72 -18.42 6.14 6.15
CA GLY A 72 -19.26 6.00 7.34
C GLY A 72 -20.66 5.46 7.05
N LYS A 73 -20.85 4.80 5.91
CA LYS A 73 -22.13 4.17 5.52
C LYS A 73 -22.27 2.77 6.09
N SER A 74 -21.14 2.11 6.38
CA SER A 74 -21.07 0.83 7.07
C SER A 74 -20.27 1.01 8.34
N GLU A 75 -20.83 0.62 9.49
CA GLU A 75 -20.22 0.75 10.82
C GLU A 75 -20.05 -0.59 11.52
N SER A 76 -20.56 -1.68 10.95
CA SER A 76 -20.54 -3.01 11.55
C SER A 76 -20.24 -4.11 10.53
N PHE A 77 -19.70 -5.23 10.99
CA PHE A 77 -19.26 -6.34 10.15
C PHE A 77 -20.40 -7.05 9.42
N ASP A 78 -21.62 -7.04 9.97
CA ASP A 78 -22.80 -7.59 9.31
C ASP A 78 -23.21 -6.85 8.03
N GLN A 79 -22.78 -5.60 7.89
CA GLN A 79 -22.95 -4.80 6.67
C GLN A 79 -21.90 -5.12 5.60
N LEU A 80 -20.89 -5.90 5.96
CA LEU A 80 -19.85 -6.40 5.06
C LEU A 80 -20.15 -7.87 4.73
N ALA A 81 -20.04 -8.27 3.49
CA ALA A 81 -20.36 -9.63 3.07
C ALA A 81 -19.55 -10.67 3.86
N GLY A 82 -20.22 -11.59 4.56
CA GLY A 82 -19.58 -12.61 5.39
C GLY A 82 -19.12 -12.15 6.78
N GLY A 83 -19.49 -10.93 7.19
CA GLY A 83 -19.11 -10.38 8.50
C GLY A 83 -19.85 -10.97 9.70
N MET A 84 -19.34 -10.70 10.90
CA MET A 84 -19.94 -11.16 12.17
C MET A 84 -21.16 -10.31 12.53
N PRO A 85 -22.29 -10.92 13.00
CA PRO A 85 -23.50 -10.18 13.31
C PRO A 85 -23.30 -9.14 14.43
N ASN A 86 -23.87 -7.95 14.25
CA ASN A 86 -23.98 -6.87 15.24
C ASN A 86 -22.65 -6.41 15.89
N GLN A 87 -21.50 -6.69 15.29
CA GLN A 87 -20.22 -6.22 15.79
C GLN A 87 -19.80 -4.97 15.01
N LYS A 88 -19.70 -3.83 15.70
CA LYS A 88 -19.10 -2.61 15.13
C LYS A 88 -17.62 -2.84 14.90
N PHE A 89 -17.07 -2.13 13.91
CA PHE A 89 -15.63 -2.15 13.66
C PHE A 89 -14.99 -0.78 13.84
N SER A 90 -13.68 -0.83 14.12
CA SER A 90 -12.80 0.32 14.24
C SER A 90 -11.76 0.27 13.13
N LEU A 91 -11.51 1.39 12.45
CA LEU A 91 -10.46 1.52 11.43
C LEU A 91 -9.19 2.03 12.08
N VAL A 92 -8.10 1.29 11.96
CA VAL A 92 -6.84 1.58 12.67
C VAL A 92 -5.71 1.84 11.68
N PHE A 93 -5.00 2.96 11.89
CA PHE A 93 -3.85 3.38 11.12
C PHE A 93 -2.60 3.48 11.99
N GLU A 94 -1.41 3.42 11.37
CA GLU A 94 -0.13 3.47 12.10
C GLU A 94 0.16 4.82 12.79
N ASN A 95 -0.43 5.90 12.30
CA ASN A 95 -0.45 7.21 12.94
C ASN A 95 -1.41 8.16 12.17
N PRO A 96 -1.84 9.29 12.75
CA PRO A 96 -2.82 10.19 12.13
C PRO A 96 -2.28 10.96 10.91
N GLN A 97 -0.98 10.93 10.67
CA GLN A 97 -0.31 11.57 9.53
C GLN A 97 0.37 10.53 8.62
N ALA A 98 -0.08 9.28 8.69
CA ALA A 98 0.44 8.20 7.89
C ALA A 98 0.13 8.37 6.39
N GLY A 99 1.03 7.89 5.55
CA GLY A 99 0.78 7.85 4.11
C GLY A 99 -0.42 6.98 3.73
N THR A 100 -0.76 5.97 4.54
CA THR A 100 -1.92 5.10 4.34
C THR A 100 -3.25 5.83 4.56
N ILE A 101 -3.40 6.60 5.63
CA ILE A 101 -4.63 7.38 5.84
C ILE A 101 -4.78 8.48 4.78
N ASN A 102 -3.69 9.15 4.39
CA ASN A 102 -3.70 10.13 3.31
C ASN A 102 -4.08 9.51 1.96
N TYR A 103 -3.64 8.28 1.69
CA TYR A 103 -4.02 7.53 0.51
C TYR A 103 -5.55 7.32 0.44
N PHE A 104 -6.18 6.91 1.54
CA PHE A 104 -7.63 6.76 1.59
C PHE A 104 -8.39 8.08 1.58
N ALA A 105 -7.87 9.12 2.21
CA ALA A 105 -8.45 10.46 2.15
C ALA A 105 -8.45 11.02 0.73
N ASN A 106 -7.39 10.81 -0.03
CA ASN A 106 -7.32 11.19 -1.45
C ASN A 106 -8.27 10.36 -2.33
N ARG A 107 -8.50 9.08 -1.98
CA ARG A 107 -9.33 8.16 -2.75
C ARG A 107 -10.82 8.33 -2.46
N TYR A 108 -11.21 8.57 -1.22
CA TYR A 108 -12.61 8.58 -0.76
C TYR A 108 -13.07 9.91 -0.19
N GLY A 109 -12.16 10.86 0.03
CA GLY A 109 -12.44 12.20 0.56
C GLY A 109 -11.95 12.41 1.98
N ASN A 110 -11.78 13.67 2.36
CA ASN A 110 -11.18 14.07 3.65
C ASN A 110 -12.01 13.69 4.89
N GLN A 111 -13.27 13.29 4.74
CA GLN A 111 -14.10 12.78 5.84
C GLN A 111 -13.49 11.52 6.51
N VAL A 112 -12.61 10.79 5.79
CA VAL A 112 -11.85 9.67 6.35
C VAL A 112 -11.01 10.10 7.55
N LEU A 113 -10.48 11.33 7.52
CA LEU A 113 -9.59 11.86 8.58
C LEU A 113 -10.35 12.23 9.87
N THR A 114 -11.64 12.37 9.82
CA THR A 114 -12.49 12.85 10.92
C THR A 114 -13.59 11.86 11.32
N ALA A 115 -13.58 10.66 10.75
CA ALA A 115 -14.55 9.64 11.08
C ALA A 115 -14.37 9.18 12.54
N LYS A 116 -15.48 9.03 13.27
CA LYS A 116 -15.47 8.71 14.72
C LYS A 116 -14.92 7.33 15.05
N ASN A 117 -14.91 6.42 14.08
CA ASN A 117 -14.41 5.04 14.22
C ASN A 117 -12.98 4.88 13.68
N VAL A 118 -12.26 5.97 13.42
CA VAL A 118 -10.87 5.96 13.00
C VAL A 118 -9.97 6.19 14.20
N PHE A 119 -9.03 5.28 14.40
CA PHE A 119 -8.05 5.31 15.49
C PHE A 119 -6.64 5.23 14.92
N ASP A 120 -5.68 5.71 15.69
CA ASP A 120 -4.27 5.64 15.34
C ASP A 120 -3.48 4.85 16.39
N ALA A 121 -2.59 4.01 15.92
CA ALA A 121 -1.50 3.42 16.68
C ALA A 121 -0.27 4.36 16.59
N LYS A 122 0.79 4.09 17.35
CA LYS A 122 2.02 4.90 17.29
C LYS A 122 3.06 4.35 16.32
N SER A 123 2.88 3.12 15.91
CA SER A 123 3.81 2.42 15.01
C SER A 123 3.14 1.26 14.27
N PRO A 124 3.73 0.77 13.17
CA PRO A 124 3.28 -0.44 12.48
C PRO A 124 3.15 -1.65 13.40
N LYS A 125 4.11 -1.86 14.29
CA LYS A 125 4.08 -2.96 15.25
C LYS A 125 2.91 -2.84 16.22
N GLU A 126 2.70 -1.66 16.81
CA GLU A 126 1.58 -1.41 17.73
C GLU A 126 0.22 -1.63 17.04
N LEU A 127 0.11 -1.26 15.73
CA LEU A 127 -1.08 -1.54 14.94
C LEU A 127 -1.32 -3.05 14.82
N ILE A 128 -0.29 -3.82 14.47
CA ILE A 128 -0.39 -5.29 14.35
C ILE A 128 -0.78 -5.91 15.69
N ASP A 129 -0.10 -5.52 16.77
CA ASP A 129 -0.39 -6.00 18.12
C ASP A 129 -1.83 -5.66 18.53
N TYR A 130 -2.30 -4.45 18.23
CA TYR A 130 -3.67 -4.02 18.53
C TYR A 130 -4.70 -4.85 17.76
N VAL A 131 -4.53 -5.04 16.44
CA VAL A 131 -5.44 -5.83 15.61
C VAL A 131 -5.44 -7.29 16.03
N SER A 132 -4.29 -7.85 16.45
CA SER A 132 -4.20 -9.22 16.92
C SER A 132 -4.99 -9.47 18.22
N GLN A 133 -5.18 -8.44 19.05
CA GLN A 133 -5.86 -8.52 20.34
C GLN A 133 -7.32 -8.06 20.30
N ASN A 134 -7.73 -7.32 19.27
CA ASN A 134 -9.06 -6.74 19.19
C ASN A 134 -9.81 -7.26 17.94
N SER A 135 -10.89 -8.02 18.18
CA SER A 135 -11.69 -8.64 17.12
C SER A 135 -12.51 -7.65 16.29
N ASP A 136 -12.68 -6.41 16.78
CA ASP A 136 -13.40 -5.32 16.14
C ASP A 136 -12.48 -4.40 15.31
N ALA A 137 -11.16 -4.61 15.37
CA ALA A 137 -10.19 -3.78 14.67
C ALA A 137 -10.00 -4.23 13.21
N ILE A 138 -9.98 -3.23 12.30
CA ILE A 138 -9.54 -3.37 10.91
C ILE A 138 -8.35 -2.44 10.72
N GLY A 139 -7.16 -3.00 10.53
CA GLY A 139 -5.92 -2.26 10.35
C GLY A 139 -5.59 -2.00 8.89
N PHE A 140 -4.94 -0.87 8.61
CA PHE A 140 -4.46 -0.51 7.28
C PHE A 140 -2.98 -0.15 7.34
N LEU A 141 -2.16 -0.89 6.61
CA LEU A 141 -0.71 -0.80 6.72
C LEU A 141 -0.04 -1.10 5.37
N SER A 142 1.17 -0.60 5.16
CA SER A 142 1.99 -1.03 4.03
C SER A 142 2.27 -2.52 4.09
N SER A 143 2.19 -3.22 2.95
CA SER A 143 2.40 -4.66 2.87
C SER A 143 3.79 -5.11 3.34
N ILE A 144 4.79 -4.23 3.30
CA ILE A 144 6.15 -4.54 3.77
C ILE A 144 6.23 -4.92 5.25
N TYR A 145 5.27 -4.46 6.07
CA TYR A 145 5.25 -4.74 7.51
C TYR A 145 4.53 -6.03 7.88
N VAL A 146 3.90 -6.67 6.91
CA VAL A 146 3.11 -7.88 7.14
C VAL A 146 3.65 -9.12 6.44
N TYR A 147 4.73 -9.00 5.66
CA TYR A 147 5.44 -10.18 5.18
C TYR A 147 6.11 -10.92 6.33
N ASP A 148 6.20 -12.25 6.20
CA ASP A 148 6.92 -13.08 7.15
C ASP A 148 8.43 -12.84 7.00
N ASP A 149 9.09 -12.37 8.04
CA ASP A 149 10.53 -12.07 8.05
C ASP A 149 11.42 -13.29 7.74
N VAL A 150 10.90 -14.49 7.94
CA VAL A 150 11.60 -15.75 7.63
C VAL A 150 11.49 -16.10 6.14
N ASP A 151 10.46 -15.60 5.46
CA ASP A 151 10.24 -15.83 4.04
C ASP A 151 10.97 -14.81 3.18
N THR A 152 12.16 -15.16 2.71
CA THR A 152 12.98 -14.30 1.83
C THR A 152 12.37 -14.07 0.44
N THR A 153 11.26 -14.74 0.12
CA THR A 153 10.55 -14.62 -1.17
C THR A 153 9.36 -13.65 -1.10
N ASN A 154 9.00 -13.16 0.10
CA ASN A 154 7.85 -12.30 0.35
C ASN A 154 6.52 -12.88 -0.22
N THR A 155 6.34 -14.19 -0.10
CA THR A 155 5.14 -14.89 -0.56
C THR A 155 4.21 -15.29 0.58
N THR A 156 4.65 -15.13 1.83
CA THR A 156 3.87 -15.43 3.03
C THR A 156 3.76 -14.22 3.95
N PHE A 157 2.70 -14.21 4.77
CA PHE A 157 2.45 -13.16 5.74
C PHE A 157 2.62 -13.64 7.17
N ILE A 158 2.84 -12.70 8.09
CA ILE A 158 2.86 -12.95 9.54
C ILE A 158 1.57 -13.66 9.98
N LYS A 159 1.67 -14.50 11.06
CA LYS A 159 0.56 -15.35 11.54
C LYS A 159 -0.26 -14.72 12.67
N ASP A 160 0.15 -13.56 13.18
CA ASP A 160 -0.49 -12.90 14.32
C ASP A 160 -1.83 -12.25 13.95
N VAL A 161 -1.96 -11.86 12.69
CA VAL A 161 -3.18 -11.28 12.12
C VAL A 161 -3.56 -12.00 10.83
N LYS A 162 -4.77 -11.76 10.38
CA LYS A 162 -5.26 -12.23 9.08
C LYS A 162 -5.24 -11.06 8.10
N ILE A 163 -4.66 -11.30 6.93
CA ILE A 163 -4.68 -10.34 5.82
C ILE A 163 -5.92 -10.62 4.98
N LEU A 164 -6.76 -9.61 4.79
CA LEU A 164 -7.93 -9.71 3.92
C LEU A 164 -7.53 -9.53 2.45
N GLU A 165 -8.15 -10.32 1.61
CA GLU A 165 -8.09 -10.13 0.18
C GLU A 165 -9.09 -9.07 -0.28
N LEU A 166 -8.92 -8.57 -1.46
CA LEU A 166 -9.86 -7.68 -2.13
C LEU A 166 -10.43 -8.34 -3.38
N GLN A 167 -11.75 -8.26 -3.53
CA GLN A 167 -12.41 -8.77 -4.70
C GLN A 167 -11.93 -8.04 -5.96
N VAL A 168 -11.63 -8.83 -6.97
CA VAL A 168 -11.29 -8.36 -8.31
C VAL A 168 -12.56 -7.83 -8.99
N ALA A 169 -12.43 -6.84 -9.86
CA ALA A 169 -13.56 -6.31 -10.59
C ALA A 169 -14.19 -7.39 -11.49
N ASP A 170 -15.51 -7.45 -11.56
CA ASP A 170 -16.26 -8.44 -12.38
C ASP A 170 -15.92 -8.39 -13.88
N SER A 171 -15.34 -7.27 -14.33
CA SER A 171 -14.86 -7.11 -15.72
C SER A 171 -13.58 -7.87 -16.04
N ILE A 172 -12.94 -8.48 -15.03
CA ILE A 172 -11.71 -9.25 -15.18
C ILE A 172 -12.10 -10.73 -15.25
N GLU A 173 -11.85 -11.35 -16.40
CA GLU A 173 -12.00 -12.80 -16.59
C GLU A 173 -10.84 -13.53 -15.92
N SER A 174 -10.88 -13.67 -14.59
CA SER A 174 -9.89 -14.39 -13.81
C SER A 174 -10.55 -15.52 -13.02
N GLU A 175 -9.84 -16.65 -12.87
CA GLU A 175 -10.24 -17.71 -11.96
C GLU A 175 -10.19 -17.25 -10.51
N GLU A 176 -9.29 -16.29 -10.20
CA GLU A 176 -9.16 -15.68 -8.88
C GLU A 176 -10.20 -14.56 -8.73
N LYS A 177 -11.09 -14.73 -7.77
CA LYS A 177 -12.16 -13.77 -7.47
C LYS A 177 -11.73 -12.71 -6.46
N SER A 178 -10.68 -12.98 -5.71
CA SER A 178 -10.06 -12.03 -4.77
C SER A 178 -8.55 -12.19 -4.74
N VAL A 179 -7.83 -11.12 -4.39
CA VAL A 179 -6.36 -11.08 -4.35
C VAL A 179 -5.88 -10.34 -3.11
N GLY A 180 -4.80 -10.85 -2.52
CA GLY A 180 -4.10 -10.22 -1.42
C GLY A 180 -3.02 -9.23 -1.87
N PRO A 181 -2.41 -8.46 -0.92
CA PRO A 181 -1.36 -7.49 -1.21
C PRO A 181 0.01 -8.15 -1.47
N TYR A 182 0.02 -9.31 -2.12
CA TYR A 182 1.25 -9.98 -2.50
C TYR A 182 2.03 -9.18 -3.53
N GLN A 183 3.33 -9.21 -3.44
CA GLN A 183 4.22 -8.49 -4.35
C GLN A 183 3.91 -8.80 -5.83
N TYR A 184 3.54 -10.03 -6.14
CA TYR A 184 3.14 -10.45 -7.49
C TYR A 184 1.93 -9.65 -8.01
N TYR A 185 0.82 -9.60 -7.27
CA TYR A 185 -0.40 -8.91 -7.72
C TYR A 185 -0.25 -7.38 -7.74
N VAL A 186 0.62 -6.84 -6.88
CA VAL A 186 1.02 -5.43 -6.92
C VAL A 186 1.84 -5.14 -8.18
N ALA A 187 2.76 -6.06 -8.55
CA ALA A 187 3.63 -5.93 -9.72
C ALA A 187 2.85 -6.05 -11.04
N MET A 188 1.88 -6.96 -11.13
CA MET A 188 1.09 -7.21 -12.34
C MET A 188 0.43 -5.95 -12.89
N ARG A 189 0.05 -5.01 -12.02
CA ARG A 189 -0.54 -3.73 -12.43
C ARG A 189 0.35 -2.91 -13.35
N TYR A 190 1.67 -3.13 -13.29
CA TYR A 190 2.68 -2.32 -13.96
C TYR A 190 3.59 -3.14 -14.87
N ASP A 191 3.29 -4.41 -15.06
CA ASP A 191 4.06 -5.27 -15.96
C ASP A 191 3.61 -5.02 -17.41
N PRO A 192 4.47 -4.41 -18.26
CA PRO A 192 4.14 -4.17 -19.65
C PRO A 192 4.11 -5.45 -20.51
N SER A 193 4.57 -6.59 -19.97
CA SER A 193 4.51 -7.90 -20.67
C SER A 193 3.14 -8.55 -20.56
N VAL A 194 2.28 -8.08 -19.66
CA VAL A 194 0.88 -8.49 -19.57
C VAL A 194 0.12 -7.76 -20.68
N SER A 195 -0.06 -8.43 -21.78
CA SER A 195 -0.64 -7.88 -23.01
C SER A 195 -2.13 -7.55 -22.90
N ASP A 196 -2.84 -8.16 -21.97
CA ASP A 196 -4.23 -7.82 -21.66
C ASP A 196 -4.42 -7.63 -20.14
N ILE A 197 -4.47 -6.35 -19.73
CA ILE A 197 -4.73 -5.95 -18.35
C ILE A 197 -6.08 -6.49 -17.84
N ARG A 198 -7.00 -6.84 -18.74
CA ARG A 198 -8.33 -7.36 -18.38
C ARG A 198 -8.30 -8.80 -17.87
N GLU A 199 -7.25 -9.55 -18.15
CA GLU A 199 -7.10 -10.95 -17.73
C GLU A 199 -6.27 -11.13 -16.45
N ALA A 200 -5.56 -10.09 -15.99
CA ALA A 200 -4.70 -10.21 -14.82
C ALA A 200 -5.40 -9.71 -13.56
N PRO A 201 -5.48 -10.51 -12.49
CA PRO A 201 -5.99 -10.06 -11.22
C PRO A 201 -5.02 -9.03 -10.62
N LEU A 202 -5.50 -7.80 -10.44
CA LEU A 202 -4.70 -6.70 -9.94
C LEU A 202 -5.08 -6.35 -8.51
N TYR A 203 -4.11 -6.24 -7.61
CA TYR A 203 -4.39 -5.74 -6.27
C TYR A 203 -4.87 -4.28 -6.32
N PRO A 204 -6.07 -3.96 -5.80
CA PRO A 204 -6.67 -2.63 -6.02
C PRO A 204 -6.05 -1.50 -5.21
N LEU A 205 -5.39 -1.79 -4.08
CA LEU A 205 -4.84 -0.79 -3.16
C LEU A 205 -3.33 -0.66 -3.34
N VAL A 206 -2.93 -0.16 -4.49
CA VAL A 206 -1.51 0.10 -4.81
C VAL A 206 -1.24 1.59 -4.83
N ARG A 207 -0.12 2.01 -4.23
CA ARG A 207 0.38 3.37 -4.24
C ARG A 207 1.81 3.41 -4.76
N ALA A 208 2.14 4.44 -5.52
CA ALA A 208 3.50 4.65 -6.01
C ALA A 208 4.31 5.45 -4.98
N ILE A 209 5.57 5.07 -4.79
CA ILE A 209 6.52 5.76 -3.93
C ILE A 209 7.44 6.61 -4.81
N TYR A 210 7.60 7.86 -4.44
CA TYR A 210 8.40 8.84 -5.15
C TYR A 210 9.55 9.36 -4.31
N SER A 211 10.68 9.58 -4.95
CA SER A 211 11.71 10.50 -4.50
C SER A 211 11.41 11.86 -5.10
N ILE A 212 11.20 12.85 -4.26
CA ILE A 212 10.96 14.25 -4.67
C ILE A 212 12.14 15.09 -4.24
N ASN A 213 12.78 15.76 -5.18
CA ASN A 213 14.01 16.51 -4.97
C ASN A 213 13.87 17.94 -5.50
N LEU A 214 14.23 18.92 -4.67
CA LEU A 214 14.23 20.35 -4.97
C LEU A 214 15.64 20.91 -5.25
N GLU A 215 16.69 20.08 -5.23
CA GLU A 215 18.05 20.53 -5.54
C GLU A 215 18.12 21.09 -6.97
N GLY A 216 18.51 22.35 -7.11
CA GLY A 216 18.65 23.01 -8.41
C GLY A 216 19.85 22.52 -9.23
N LYS A 217 20.82 21.87 -8.59
CA LYS A 217 22.05 21.32 -9.17
C LYS A 217 22.15 19.82 -8.83
N VAL A 218 23.10 19.13 -9.47
CA VAL A 218 23.42 17.75 -9.10
C VAL A 218 23.98 17.75 -7.67
N GLY A 219 23.22 17.19 -6.74
CA GLY A 219 23.55 17.13 -5.33
C GLY A 219 23.36 15.73 -4.77
N LEU A 220 23.49 15.62 -3.45
CA LEU A 220 23.41 14.35 -2.73
C LEU A 220 22.03 13.68 -2.89
N GLY A 221 20.96 14.45 -2.82
CA GLY A 221 19.59 13.93 -2.97
C GLY A 221 19.34 13.36 -4.37
N GLN A 222 19.83 14.04 -5.41
CA GLN A 222 19.74 13.51 -6.78
C GLN A 222 20.62 12.27 -6.97
N GLY A 223 21.83 12.27 -6.43
CA GLY A 223 22.71 11.09 -6.47
C GLY A 223 22.09 9.88 -5.78
N PHE A 224 21.45 10.09 -4.63
CA PHE A 224 20.75 9.04 -3.91
C PHE A 224 19.50 8.55 -4.69
N ALA A 225 18.70 9.44 -5.26
CA ALA A 225 17.56 9.06 -6.10
C ALA A 225 18.00 8.23 -7.33
N ALA A 226 19.11 8.62 -7.96
CA ALA A 226 19.69 7.88 -9.08
C ALA A 226 20.20 6.49 -8.63
N TYR A 227 20.83 6.39 -7.46
CA TYR A 227 21.24 5.11 -6.87
C TYR A 227 20.03 4.22 -6.61
N VAL A 228 18.98 4.73 -5.99
CA VAL A 228 17.75 3.96 -5.71
C VAL A 228 17.08 3.50 -7.02
N ALA A 229 17.09 4.33 -8.05
CA ALA A 229 16.56 3.97 -9.38
C ALA A 229 17.47 3.04 -10.19
N SER A 230 18.72 2.82 -9.76
CA SER A 230 19.66 1.88 -10.40
C SER A 230 19.26 0.42 -10.18
N GLU A 231 19.84 -0.50 -10.96
CA GLU A 231 19.60 -1.94 -10.81
C GLU A 231 19.84 -2.42 -9.37
N LEU A 232 20.92 -1.95 -8.71
CA LEU A 232 21.24 -2.34 -7.34
C LEU A 232 20.20 -1.83 -6.34
N GLY A 233 19.77 -0.57 -6.47
CA GLY A 233 18.72 0.00 -5.65
C GLY A 233 17.38 -0.71 -5.85
N GLN A 234 17.01 -1.00 -7.09
CA GLN A 234 15.77 -1.70 -7.42
C GLN A 234 15.74 -3.15 -6.93
N ARG A 235 16.88 -3.86 -6.96
CA ARG A 235 17.02 -5.18 -6.33
C ARG A 235 16.87 -5.12 -4.80
N THR A 236 17.35 -4.04 -4.18
CA THR A 236 17.17 -3.82 -2.74
C THR A 236 15.70 -3.58 -2.41
N ILE A 237 15.01 -2.74 -3.19
CA ILE A 237 13.56 -2.51 -3.07
C ILE A 237 12.77 -3.82 -3.17
N LEU A 238 13.11 -4.67 -4.15
CA LEU A 238 12.47 -5.97 -4.35
C LEU A 238 12.62 -6.88 -3.11
N ARG A 239 13.81 -6.92 -2.51
CA ARG A 239 14.10 -7.73 -1.31
C ARG A 239 13.31 -7.28 -0.08
N PHE A 240 13.00 -5.99 0.02
CA PHE A 240 12.17 -5.45 1.09
C PHE A 240 10.67 -5.62 0.86
N GLY A 241 10.24 -6.36 -0.18
CA GLY A 241 8.83 -6.65 -0.43
C GLY A 241 8.09 -5.58 -1.23
N LEU A 242 8.75 -4.47 -1.59
CA LEU A 242 8.18 -3.49 -2.51
C LEU A 242 8.35 -3.92 -3.97
N VAL A 243 7.50 -3.39 -4.84
CA VAL A 243 7.66 -3.61 -6.28
C VAL A 243 8.56 -2.52 -6.87
N PRO A 244 9.66 -2.87 -7.54
CA PRO A 244 10.54 -1.91 -8.20
C PRO A 244 9.83 -1.12 -9.30
N ALA A 245 10.17 0.16 -9.46
CA ALA A 245 9.54 1.02 -10.47
C ALA A 245 10.10 0.82 -11.89
N THR A 246 11.35 0.36 -12.01
CA THR A 246 12.08 0.30 -13.30
C THR A 246 12.60 -1.09 -13.65
N MET A 247 12.58 -2.04 -12.71
CA MET A 247 13.04 -3.40 -12.94
C MET A 247 11.84 -4.34 -13.04
N PRO A 248 11.71 -5.12 -14.12
CA PRO A 248 10.62 -6.08 -14.21
C PRO A 248 10.77 -7.16 -13.13
N VAL A 249 9.71 -7.41 -12.39
CA VAL A 249 9.64 -8.49 -11.41
C VAL A 249 9.43 -9.80 -12.18
N ARG A 250 10.46 -10.65 -12.24
CA ARG A 250 10.33 -12.00 -12.78
C ARG A 250 9.95 -12.95 -11.64
N ILE A 251 8.68 -13.21 -11.50
CA ILE A 251 8.19 -14.26 -10.60
C ILE A 251 8.01 -15.51 -11.44
N LEU A 252 8.82 -16.53 -11.14
CA LEU A 252 8.65 -17.85 -11.72
C LEU A 252 7.55 -18.56 -10.91
N GLN A 253 6.35 -18.68 -11.48
CA GLN A 253 5.40 -19.67 -10.98
C GLN A 253 5.96 -21.06 -11.33
N ILE A 254 6.49 -21.75 -10.34
CA ILE A 254 6.78 -23.19 -10.48
C ILE A 254 5.43 -23.90 -10.34
N LYS A 255 4.76 -24.14 -11.46
CA LYS A 255 3.68 -25.15 -11.48
C LYS A 255 4.37 -26.48 -11.16
N ASN A 256 4.05 -27.07 -10.03
CA ASN A 256 4.36 -28.47 -9.74
C ASN A 256 3.49 -29.34 -10.65
N GLU A 257 3.85 -29.45 -11.92
CA GLU A 257 3.41 -30.55 -12.77
C GLU A 257 4.19 -31.77 -12.27
N ASN A 258 3.43 -32.75 -11.74
CA ASN A 258 3.98 -34.04 -11.33
C ASN A 258 4.85 -34.60 -12.45
N ILE A 259 6.16 -34.57 -12.26
CA ILE A 259 7.10 -35.28 -13.12
C ILE A 259 6.89 -36.75 -12.85
N GLN A 260 6.08 -37.41 -13.68
CA GLN A 260 6.08 -38.87 -13.75
C GLN A 260 7.38 -39.29 -14.41
N ILE A 261 8.34 -39.66 -13.60
CA ILE A 261 9.54 -40.38 -14.06
C ILE A 261 9.08 -41.75 -14.52
N LYS A 262 9.11 -42.01 -15.83
CA LYS A 262 9.01 -43.35 -16.40
C LYS A 262 10.36 -44.05 -16.33
#